data_72c78916aa35eb0b5c7e1d031f1a65c1
#
_entry.id   72c78916aa35eb0b5c7e1d031f1a65c1
#
_cell.length_a   1.000
_cell.length_b   1.000
_cell.length_c   1.000
_cell.angle_alpha   90.00
_cell.angle_beta   90.00
_cell.angle_gamma   90.00
#
_symmetry.space_group_name_H-M   'P 1'
#
loop_
_entity.id
_entity.type
_entity.pdbx_description
1 polymer ?
#
loop_
_entity_poly.entity_id
_entity_poly.type
_entity_poly.pdbx_seq_one_letter_code
_entity_poly.pdbx_strand_id
1 'polypeptide(L)'
;FATATIRDVANRSEILKRVKDELGLEIEILSGEDEARLSFVGASKSVDVSEGVLTDIGGGSSEVVIIDQGKVIKSTSLSIGSLSAFNDYVTGLFTNKKEKKAIDNAVKLLLAENKMYREKQSNLAAVGGSARASLKFYNEYYNLSNYNSTMDAEKFNKMVKEILEMDDREVLDRILEIKPDRVH
;
A
#
# COMPACT_ATOMS: atom_id res chain seq x y z
N PHE A 1 1.56 1.59 20.01
CA PHE A 1 0.28 1.48 19.28
C PHE A 1 0.26 0.26 18.38
N ALA A 2 -0.94 -0.14 17.95
CA ALA A 2 -1.15 -1.18 16.96
C ALA A 2 -2.24 -0.75 15.96
N THR A 3 -2.19 -1.32 14.76
CA THR A 3 -3.04 -0.97 13.63
C THR A 3 -3.84 -2.18 13.12
N ALA A 4 -4.14 -2.25 11.83
CA ALA A 4 -5.07 -3.23 11.24
C ALA A 4 -4.91 -4.65 11.76
N THR A 5 -3.68 -5.16 11.85
CA THR A 5 -3.41 -6.55 12.27
C THR A 5 -3.96 -6.89 13.65
N ILE A 6 -3.88 -5.97 14.62
CA ILE A 6 -4.43 -6.18 15.97
C ILE A 6 -5.84 -5.60 16.10
N ARG A 7 -6.14 -4.51 15.39
CA ARG A 7 -7.46 -3.87 15.38
C ARG A 7 -8.56 -4.86 14.96
N ASP A 8 -8.30 -5.66 13.93
CA ASP A 8 -9.32 -6.39 13.19
C ASP A 8 -9.41 -7.88 13.55
N VAL A 9 -8.60 -8.36 14.53
CA VAL A 9 -8.67 -9.77 14.97
C VAL A 9 -9.74 -9.99 16.02
N ALA A 10 -10.39 -11.17 15.99
CA ALA A 10 -11.47 -11.53 16.90
C ALA A 10 -11.05 -11.60 18.37
N ASN A 11 -9.80 -12.00 18.65
CA ASN A 11 -9.24 -12.14 20.00
C ASN A 11 -8.45 -10.90 20.46
N ARG A 12 -8.71 -9.72 19.90
CA ARG A 12 -8.01 -8.46 20.22
C ARG A 12 -7.94 -8.20 21.74
N SER A 13 -9.06 -8.33 22.43
CA SER A 13 -9.13 -8.05 23.87
C SER A 13 -8.22 -8.98 24.68
N GLU A 14 -8.10 -10.24 24.29
CA GLU A 14 -7.21 -11.21 24.92
C GLU A 14 -5.74 -10.82 24.68
N ILE A 15 -5.39 -10.45 23.43
CA ILE A 15 -4.03 -10.03 23.09
C ILE A 15 -3.63 -8.80 23.92
N LEU A 16 -4.47 -7.76 23.96
CA LEU A 16 -4.19 -6.54 24.73
C LEU A 16 -4.03 -6.81 26.20
N LYS A 17 -4.90 -7.68 26.77
CA LYS A 17 -4.82 -8.07 28.17
C LYS A 17 -3.52 -8.81 28.47
N ARG A 18 -3.15 -9.79 27.64
CA ARG A 18 -1.91 -10.56 27.83
C ARG A 18 -0.67 -9.68 27.72
N VAL A 19 -0.62 -8.78 26.76
CA VAL A 19 0.51 -7.83 26.64
C VAL A 19 0.62 -6.95 27.88
N LYS A 20 -0.49 -6.48 28.41
CA LYS A 20 -0.50 -5.69 29.65
C LYS A 20 -0.05 -6.54 30.86
N ASP A 21 -0.60 -7.72 31.03
CA ASP A 21 -0.34 -8.57 32.18
C ASP A 21 1.08 -9.17 32.17
N GLU A 22 1.58 -9.58 30.99
CA GLU A 22 2.87 -10.27 30.84
C GLU A 22 4.05 -9.29 30.67
N LEU A 23 3.84 -8.15 30.02
CA LEU A 23 4.89 -7.20 29.67
C LEU A 23 4.76 -5.81 30.32
N GLY A 24 3.64 -5.54 30.98
CA GLY A 24 3.36 -4.23 31.58
C GLY A 24 3.14 -3.11 30.53
N LEU A 25 2.89 -3.45 29.27
CA LEU A 25 2.72 -2.48 28.18
C LEU A 25 1.24 -2.25 27.88
N GLU A 26 0.86 -0.98 27.76
CA GLU A 26 -0.45 -0.61 27.25
C GLU A 26 -0.35 -0.30 25.75
N ILE A 27 -1.14 -1.01 24.93
CA ILE A 27 -1.21 -0.81 23.49
C ILE A 27 -2.45 0.03 23.16
N GLU A 28 -2.22 1.17 22.54
CA GLU A 28 -3.28 1.97 21.92
C GLU A 28 -3.59 1.42 20.52
N ILE A 29 -4.87 1.18 20.25
CA ILE A 29 -5.33 0.76 18.91
C ILE A 29 -5.70 2.01 18.12
N LEU A 30 -4.97 2.26 17.05
CA LEU A 30 -5.29 3.35 16.14
C LEU A 30 -6.49 2.99 15.26
N SER A 31 -7.39 3.94 15.07
CA SER A 31 -8.40 3.85 14.02
C SER A 31 -7.73 3.95 12.64
N GLY A 32 -8.40 3.45 11.59
CA GLY A 32 -7.89 3.62 10.22
C GLY A 32 -7.78 5.09 9.79
N GLU A 33 -8.63 5.96 10.34
CA GLU A 33 -8.58 7.40 10.09
C GLU A 33 -7.37 8.05 10.76
N ASP A 34 -7.06 7.68 12.01
CA ASP A 34 -5.86 8.15 12.71
C ASP A 34 -4.59 7.66 12.02
N GLU A 35 -4.58 6.39 11.58
CA GLU A 35 -3.47 5.80 10.82
C GLU A 35 -3.22 6.59 9.53
N ALA A 36 -4.28 6.88 8.76
CA ALA A 36 -4.20 7.69 7.55
C ALA A 36 -3.67 9.12 7.84
N ARG A 37 -4.16 9.75 8.89
CA ARG A 37 -3.71 11.09 9.30
C ARG A 37 -2.24 11.10 9.72
N LEU A 38 -1.80 10.11 10.47
CA LEU A 38 -0.41 10.00 10.91
C LEU A 38 0.53 9.70 9.74
N SER A 39 0.11 8.89 8.76
CA SER A 39 0.85 8.67 7.52
C SER A 39 1.04 9.96 6.74
N PHE A 40 0.00 10.80 6.65
CA PHE A 40 0.12 12.13 6.05
C PHE A 40 1.11 13.03 6.79
N VAL A 41 1.04 13.12 8.12
CA VAL A 41 1.97 13.91 8.93
C VAL A 41 3.41 13.44 8.76
N GLY A 42 3.64 12.14 8.67
CA GLY A 42 4.96 11.57 8.41
C GLY A 42 5.47 11.90 7.02
N ALA A 43 4.64 11.69 5.99
CA ALA A 43 4.99 11.93 4.59
C ALA A 43 5.29 13.41 4.30
N SER A 44 4.51 14.34 4.85
CA SER A 44 4.66 15.78 4.63
C SER A 44 6.00 16.38 5.12
N LYS A 45 6.76 15.60 5.91
CA LYS A 45 8.12 15.99 6.32
C LYS A 45 9.20 15.59 5.31
N SER A 46 8.87 14.71 4.35
CA SER A 46 9.85 14.10 3.45
C SER A 46 9.56 14.37 1.98
N VAL A 47 8.30 14.59 1.63
CA VAL A 47 7.85 14.86 0.26
C VAL A 47 6.85 16.00 0.25
N ASP A 48 6.81 16.75 -0.85
CA ASP A 48 5.76 17.74 -1.05
C ASP A 48 4.43 17.03 -1.36
N VAL A 49 3.50 17.11 -0.41
CA VAL A 49 2.14 16.56 -0.49
C VAL A 49 1.11 17.68 -0.36
N SER A 50 1.35 18.81 -1.00
CA SER A 50 0.44 19.96 -0.95
C SER A 50 -0.87 19.72 -1.67
N GLU A 51 -0.88 18.92 -2.73
CA GLU A 51 -2.07 18.58 -3.52
C GLU A 51 -2.02 17.15 -4.03
N GLY A 52 -3.18 16.48 -4.09
CA GLY A 52 -3.32 15.15 -4.67
C GLY A 52 -3.80 14.10 -3.70
N VAL A 53 -3.29 12.90 -3.87
CA VAL A 53 -3.61 11.74 -3.03
C VAL A 53 -2.34 11.23 -2.38
N LEU A 54 -2.42 10.88 -1.10
CA LEU A 54 -1.40 10.06 -0.44
C LEU A 54 -1.99 8.68 -0.17
N THR A 55 -1.21 7.65 -0.40
CA THR A 55 -1.56 6.28 -0.02
C THR A 55 -0.43 5.61 0.77
N ASP A 56 -0.82 4.87 1.80
CA ASP A 56 0.05 3.95 2.55
C ASP A 56 -0.49 2.54 2.37
N ILE A 57 0.22 1.70 1.63
CA ILE A 57 -0.20 0.32 1.37
C ILE A 57 0.52 -0.59 2.36
N GLY A 58 -0.21 -0.95 3.41
CA GLY A 58 0.22 -1.91 4.41
C GLY A 58 -0.01 -3.37 3.98
N GLY A 59 0.16 -4.30 4.91
CA GLY A 59 -0.12 -5.72 4.67
C GLY A 59 -1.61 -6.04 4.66
N GLY A 60 -2.38 -5.53 5.61
CA GLY A 60 -3.80 -5.82 5.79
C GLY A 60 -4.75 -4.69 5.38
N SER A 61 -4.26 -3.45 5.36
CA SER A 61 -5.05 -2.27 5.02
C SER A 61 -4.28 -1.35 4.08
N SER A 62 -5.00 -0.38 3.50
CA SER A 62 -4.42 0.71 2.72
C SER A 62 -5.08 2.01 3.10
N GLU A 63 -4.31 2.95 3.57
CA GLU A 63 -4.77 4.29 3.90
C GLU A 63 -4.75 5.16 2.65
N VAL A 64 -5.81 5.94 2.46
CA VAL A 64 -5.96 6.87 1.34
C VAL A 64 -6.36 8.23 1.88
N VAL A 65 -5.59 9.25 1.53
CA VAL A 65 -5.78 10.63 1.98
C VAL A 65 -5.87 11.55 0.77
N ILE A 66 -6.95 12.32 0.67
CA ILE A 66 -7.10 13.38 -0.32
C ILE A 66 -6.62 14.69 0.31
N ILE A 67 -5.73 15.36 -0.39
CA ILE A 67 -5.03 16.56 0.09
C ILE A 67 -5.29 17.70 -0.89
N ASP A 68 -5.60 18.86 -0.34
CA ASP A 68 -5.74 20.11 -1.07
C ASP A 68 -5.17 21.25 -0.22
N GLN A 69 -4.32 22.09 -0.83
CA GLN A 69 -3.63 23.20 -0.18
C GLN A 69 -2.94 22.80 1.15
N GLY A 70 -2.27 21.65 1.16
CA GLY A 70 -1.57 21.12 2.32
C GLY A 70 -2.47 20.64 3.47
N LYS A 71 -3.77 20.52 3.25
CA LYS A 71 -4.75 20.06 4.24
C LYS A 71 -5.39 18.76 3.84
N VAL A 72 -5.62 17.91 4.81
CA VAL A 72 -6.42 16.69 4.63
C VAL A 72 -7.88 17.07 4.41
N ILE A 73 -8.38 16.82 3.21
CA ILE A 73 -9.80 17.03 2.87
C ILE A 73 -10.62 15.80 3.23
N LYS A 74 -10.04 14.63 3.02
CA LYS A 74 -10.68 13.36 3.33
C LYS A 74 -9.65 12.28 3.54
N SER A 75 -9.91 11.36 4.46
CA SER A 75 -9.10 10.17 4.68
C SER A 75 -9.97 8.95 4.91
N THR A 76 -9.44 7.78 4.59
CA THR A 76 -10.06 6.48 4.88
C THR A 76 -8.99 5.41 4.98
N SER A 77 -9.32 4.32 5.66
CA SER A 77 -8.58 3.06 5.60
C SER A 77 -9.44 2.04 4.86
N LEU A 78 -8.89 1.49 3.78
CA LEU A 78 -9.49 0.41 3.02
C LEU A 78 -9.05 -0.93 3.63
N SER A 79 -9.97 -1.86 3.82
CA SER A 79 -9.67 -3.20 4.36
C SER A 79 -9.05 -4.12 3.29
N ILE A 80 -8.06 -3.61 2.56
CA ILE A 80 -7.25 -4.31 1.58
C ILE A 80 -5.83 -3.77 1.61
N GLY A 81 -4.87 -4.64 1.77
CA GLY A 81 -3.45 -4.34 1.73
C GLY A 81 -2.73 -5.32 0.82
N SER A 82 -1.42 -5.22 0.71
CA SER A 82 -0.63 -6.08 -0.19
C SER A 82 -0.75 -7.57 0.14
N LEU A 83 -0.68 -7.92 1.43
CA LEU A 83 -0.74 -9.32 1.88
C LEU A 83 -2.17 -9.86 1.85
N SER A 84 -3.16 -9.10 2.30
CA SER A 84 -4.56 -9.53 2.22
C SER A 84 -5.02 -9.68 0.78
N ALA A 85 -4.67 -8.75 -0.11
CA ALA A 85 -4.96 -8.88 -1.54
C ALA A 85 -4.33 -10.13 -2.15
N PHE A 86 -3.07 -10.45 -1.78
CA PHE A 86 -2.43 -11.68 -2.23
C PHE A 86 -3.18 -12.92 -1.72
N ASN A 87 -3.47 -13.01 -0.43
CA ASN A 87 -4.13 -14.16 0.17
C ASN A 87 -5.55 -14.39 -0.37
N ASP A 88 -6.29 -13.32 -0.65
CA ASP A 88 -7.70 -13.41 -1.02
C ASP A 88 -7.92 -13.63 -2.53
N TYR A 89 -6.97 -13.19 -3.37
CA TYR A 89 -7.17 -13.15 -4.82
C TYR A 89 -6.14 -13.93 -5.63
N VAL A 90 -4.96 -14.25 -5.08
CA VAL A 90 -3.88 -14.90 -5.81
C VAL A 90 -3.77 -16.36 -5.42
N THR A 91 -3.75 -17.24 -6.42
CA THR A 91 -3.69 -18.70 -6.22
C THR A 91 -2.31 -19.28 -6.54
N GLY A 92 -1.50 -18.57 -7.31
CA GLY A 92 -0.15 -18.94 -7.70
C GLY A 92 0.93 -18.23 -6.91
N LEU A 93 2.16 -18.31 -7.41
CA LEU A 93 3.29 -17.59 -6.87
C LEU A 93 3.19 -16.08 -7.18
N PHE A 94 2.71 -15.75 -8.37
CA PHE A 94 2.51 -14.38 -8.83
C PHE A 94 1.10 -14.18 -9.37
N THR A 95 0.65 -12.92 -9.32
CA THR A 95 -0.67 -12.51 -9.79
C THR A 95 -0.76 -12.61 -11.31
N ASN A 96 -1.79 -13.26 -11.82
CA ASN A 96 -2.13 -13.28 -13.24
C ASN A 96 -3.11 -12.17 -13.62
N LYS A 97 -3.36 -11.99 -14.92
CA LYS A 97 -4.25 -10.93 -15.46
C LYS A 97 -5.68 -10.97 -14.90
N LYS A 98 -6.22 -12.18 -14.65
CA LYS A 98 -7.58 -12.35 -14.10
C LYS A 98 -7.63 -11.95 -12.63
N GLU A 99 -6.67 -12.38 -11.86
CA GLU A 99 -6.53 -12.09 -10.44
C GLU A 99 -6.28 -10.58 -10.24
N LYS A 100 -5.37 -9.98 -11.03
CA LYS A 100 -5.19 -8.52 -11.04
C LYS A 100 -6.51 -7.78 -11.28
N LYS A 101 -7.31 -8.21 -12.25
CA LYS A 101 -8.61 -7.60 -12.53
C LYS A 101 -9.56 -7.71 -11.34
N ALA A 102 -9.53 -8.83 -10.63
CA ALA A 102 -10.33 -9.01 -9.42
C ALA A 102 -9.90 -8.04 -8.30
N ILE A 103 -8.59 -7.91 -8.07
CA ILE A 103 -8.03 -6.94 -7.12
C ILE A 103 -8.40 -5.50 -7.51
N ASP A 104 -8.23 -5.12 -8.78
CA ASP A 104 -8.60 -3.79 -9.28
C ASP A 104 -10.09 -3.48 -9.03
N ASN A 105 -10.97 -4.47 -9.21
CA ASN A 105 -12.40 -4.30 -8.97
C ASN A 105 -12.71 -4.16 -7.47
N ALA A 106 -12.07 -4.94 -6.62
CA ALA A 106 -12.23 -4.85 -5.17
C ALA A 106 -11.78 -3.46 -4.65
N VAL A 107 -10.61 -2.99 -5.08
CA VAL A 107 -10.13 -1.64 -4.72
C VAL A 107 -11.08 -0.55 -5.20
N LYS A 108 -11.59 -0.64 -6.44
CA LYS A 108 -12.56 0.32 -6.98
C LYS A 108 -13.85 0.36 -6.16
N LEU A 109 -14.34 -0.82 -5.76
CA LEU A 109 -15.55 -0.92 -4.93
C LEU A 109 -15.32 -0.26 -3.56
N LEU A 110 -14.24 -0.59 -2.87
CA LEU A 110 -13.89 0.00 -1.58
C LEU A 110 -13.72 1.52 -1.66
N LEU A 111 -13.08 2.03 -2.71
CA LEU A 111 -12.96 3.47 -2.95
C LEU A 111 -14.33 4.13 -3.16
N ALA A 112 -15.24 3.47 -3.89
CA ALA A 112 -16.58 3.97 -4.14
C ALA A 112 -17.44 3.99 -2.87
N GLU A 113 -17.45 2.91 -2.09
CA GLU A 113 -18.16 2.78 -0.81
C GLU A 113 -17.72 3.87 0.18
N ASN A 114 -16.41 4.16 0.22
CA ASN A 114 -15.84 5.21 1.03
C ASN A 114 -15.95 6.61 0.40
N LYS A 115 -16.63 6.74 -0.75
CA LYS A 115 -16.81 8.01 -1.49
C LYS A 115 -15.48 8.72 -1.76
N MET A 116 -14.41 7.96 -2.03
CA MET A 116 -13.08 8.50 -2.33
C MET A 116 -12.94 8.89 -3.80
N TYR A 117 -13.91 8.55 -4.65
CA TYR A 117 -13.97 9.04 -6.02
C TYR A 117 -14.28 10.53 -6.04
N ARG A 118 -13.32 11.30 -6.50
CA ARG A 118 -13.47 12.70 -6.89
C ARG A 118 -12.77 12.92 -8.22
N GLU A 119 -12.63 14.16 -8.63
CA GLU A 119 -11.92 14.55 -9.85
C GLU A 119 -10.55 13.90 -9.94
N LYS A 120 -10.06 13.71 -11.17
CA LYS A 120 -8.72 13.18 -11.42
C LYS A 120 -7.69 14.00 -10.66
N GLN A 121 -6.91 13.34 -9.85
CA GLN A 121 -5.75 13.93 -9.19
C GLN A 121 -4.52 13.72 -10.06
N SER A 122 -3.68 14.72 -10.16
CA SER A 122 -2.44 14.67 -10.96
C SER A 122 -1.28 14.05 -10.19
N ASN A 123 -1.32 14.12 -8.86
CA ASN A 123 -0.24 13.69 -8.00
C ASN A 123 -0.68 12.58 -7.06
N LEU A 124 0.14 11.53 -6.98
CA LEU A 124 0.01 10.45 -6.01
C LEU A 124 1.32 10.32 -5.25
N ALA A 125 1.28 10.59 -3.96
CA ALA A 125 2.35 10.24 -3.04
C ALA A 125 2.07 8.86 -2.45
N ALA A 126 3.05 7.97 -2.47
CA ALA A 126 2.92 6.65 -1.89
C ALA A 126 4.01 6.42 -0.84
N VAL A 127 3.60 5.90 0.32
CA VAL A 127 4.51 5.56 1.42
C VAL A 127 4.42 4.07 1.76
N GLY A 128 5.27 3.62 2.66
CA GLY A 128 5.31 2.24 3.12
C GLY A 128 6.25 1.33 2.34
N GLY A 129 6.26 0.06 2.72
CA GLY A 129 7.16 -0.95 2.18
C GLY A 129 6.87 -1.30 0.73
N SER A 130 5.60 -1.43 0.37
CA SER A 130 5.16 -1.76 -0.99
C SER A 130 5.50 -0.64 -1.98
N ALA A 131 5.31 0.63 -1.60
CA ALA A 131 5.66 1.78 -2.43
C ALA A 131 7.18 1.83 -2.71
N ARG A 132 8.00 1.65 -1.67
CA ARG A 132 9.47 1.63 -1.84
C ARG A 132 9.95 0.46 -2.69
N ALA A 133 9.33 -0.72 -2.55
CA ALA A 133 9.66 -1.86 -3.39
C ALA A 133 9.30 -1.62 -4.85
N SER A 134 8.11 -1.05 -5.11
CA SER A 134 7.66 -0.69 -6.47
C SER A 134 8.59 0.35 -7.11
N LEU A 135 9.00 1.37 -6.36
CA LEU A 135 9.94 2.39 -6.87
C LEU A 135 11.31 1.79 -7.20
N LYS A 136 11.84 0.92 -6.32
CA LYS A 136 13.10 0.26 -6.59
C LYS A 136 13.03 -0.60 -7.84
N PHE A 137 11.94 -1.37 -8.00
CA PHE A 137 11.71 -2.20 -9.18
C PHE A 137 11.59 -1.33 -10.44
N TYR A 138 10.84 -0.22 -10.38
CA TYR A 138 10.69 0.73 -11.47
C TYR A 138 12.03 1.35 -11.89
N ASN A 139 12.86 1.75 -10.93
CA ASN A 139 14.16 2.34 -11.21
C ASN A 139 15.08 1.36 -11.94
N GLU A 140 15.13 0.12 -11.47
CA GLU A 140 15.92 -0.94 -12.11
C GLU A 140 15.39 -1.26 -13.51
N TYR A 141 14.08 -1.44 -13.64
CA TYR A 141 13.44 -1.78 -14.90
C TYR A 141 13.74 -0.75 -16.02
N TYR A 142 13.76 0.52 -15.66
CA TYR A 142 14.04 1.62 -16.60
C TYR A 142 15.48 2.12 -16.55
N ASN A 143 16.37 1.44 -15.85
CA ASN A 143 17.78 1.81 -15.65
C ASN A 143 17.94 3.26 -15.18
N LEU A 144 17.15 3.64 -14.17
CA LEU A 144 17.16 4.96 -13.57
C LEU A 144 18.10 5.00 -12.36
N SER A 145 18.49 6.22 -11.96
CA SER A 145 19.29 6.42 -10.75
C SER A 145 18.59 5.90 -9.50
N ASN A 146 19.35 5.30 -8.57
CA ASN A 146 18.83 4.92 -7.25
C ASN A 146 18.37 6.11 -6.39
N TYR A 147 18.71 7.33 -6.77
CA TYR A 147 18.23 8.57 -6.16
C TYR A 147 16.89 9.05 -6.76
N ASN A 148 16.42 8.42 -7.83
CA ASN A 148 15.10 8.74 -8.37
C ASN A 148 14.01 8.37 -7.36
N SER A 149 13.15 9.32 -7.02
CA SER A 149 12.04 9.16 -6.06
C SER A 149 10.66 9.26 -6.69
N THR A 150 10.59 9.34 -8.03
CA THR A 150 9.35 9.54 -8.77
C THR A 150 9.13 8.46 -9.82
N MET A 151 7.87 8.16 -10.09
CA MET A 151 7.46 7.25 -11.16
C MET A 151 6.47 7.96 -12.08
N ASP A 152 6.69 7.84 -13.38
CA ASP A 152 5.68 8.21 -14.35
C ASP A 152 4.56 7.16 -14.37
N ALA A 153 3.31 7.58 -14.24
CA ALA A 153 2.18 6.67 -14.08
C ALA A 153 1.93 5.81 -15.33
N GLU A 154 2.17 6.35 -16.54
CA GLU A 154 1.97 5.59 -17.78
C GLU A 154 3.07 4.55 -17.94
N LYS A 155 4.33 4.92 -17.68
CA LYS A 155 5.46 3.97 -17.67
C LYS A 155 5.28 2.89 -16.61
N PHE A 156 4.86 3.25 -15.40
CA PHE A 156 4.59 2.27 -14.36
C PHE A 156 3.52 1.27 -14.77
N ASN A 157 2.40 1.75 -15.33
CA ASN A 157 1.34 0.88 -15.85
C ASN A 157 1.81 0.00 -17.01
N LYS A 158 2.68 0.50 -17.87
CA LYS A 158 3.28 -0.29 -18.96
C LYS A 158 4.14 -1.41 -18.39
N MET A 159 5.04 -1.09 -17.47
CA MET A 159 5.89 -2.07 -16.77
C MET A 159 5.06 -3.18 -16.12
N VAL A 160 4.01 -2.83 -15.38
CA VAL A 160 3.12 -3.82 -14.73
C VAL A 160 2.46 -4.74 -15.77
N LYS A 161 2.03 -4.20 -16.92
CA LYS A 161 1.45 -5.02 -18.00
C LYS A 161 2.46 -6.00 -18.58
N GLU A 162 3.69 -5.56 -18.81
CA GLU A 162 4.76 -6.40 -19.36
C GLU A 162 5.15 -7.52 -18.38
N ILE A 163 5.24 -7.21 -17.08
CA ILE A 163 5.50 -8.22 -16.02
C ILE A 163 4.38 -9.28 -15.99
N LEU A 164 3.11 -8.88 -16.13
CA LEU A 164 1.98 -9.82 -16.17
C LEU A 164 1.92 -10.71 -17.43
N GLU A 165 2.80 -10.48 -18.40
CA GLU A 165 2.98 -11.30 -19.60
C GLU A 165 4.16 -12.26 -19.50
N MET A 166 5.06 -12.04 -18.53
CA MET A 166 6.20 -12.91 -18.25
C MET A 166 5.73 -14.20 -17.58
N ASP A 167 6.51 -15.26 -17.72
CA ASP A 167 6.30 -16.46 -16.92
C ASP A 167 6.83 -16.29 -15.48
N ASP A 168 6.40 -17.15 -14.57
CA ASP A 168 6.73 -17.06 -13.15
C ASP A 168 8.24 -17.10 -12.89
N ARG A 169 8.99 -17.79 -13.73
CA ARG A 169 10.46 -17.89 -13.57
C ARG A 169 11.15 -16.59 -13.95
N GLU A 170 10.72 -15.97 -15.04
CA GLU A 170 11.25 -14.67 -15.47
C GLU A 170 10.95 -13.59 -14.43
N VAL A 171 9.73 -13.58 -13.88
CA VAL A 171 9.35 -12.66 -12.80
C VAL A 171 10.19 -12.88 -11.56
N LEU A 172 10.36 -14.14 -11.15
CA LEU A 172 11.15 -14.50 -9.98
C LEU A 172 12.63 -14.07 -10.13
N ASP A 173 13.24 -14.37 -11.25
CA ASP A 173 14.64 -14.00 -11.51
C ASP A 173 14.83 -12.48 -11.43
N ARG A 174 13.92 -11.70 -12.00
CA ARG A 174 13.95 -10.24 -11.90
C ARG A 174 13.77 -9.70 -10.48
N ILE A 175 12.87 -10.29 -9.69
CA ILE A 175 12.66 -9.87 -8.30
C ILE A 175 13.89 -10.20 -7.45
N LEU A 176 14.49 -11.37 -7.63
CA LEU A 176 15.67 -11.81 -6.89
C LEU A 176 16.90 -10.92 -7.19
N GLU A 177 17.05 -10.43 -8.40
CA GLU A 177 18.09 -9.47 -8.76
C GLU A 177 17.92 -8.13 -8.03
N ILE A 178 16.69 -7.65 -7.88
CA ILE A 178 16.38 -6.33 -7.35
C ILE A 178 16.22 -6.34 -5.84
N LYS A 179 15.50 -7.31 -5.30
CA LYS A 179 15.14 -7.37 -3.89
C LYS A 179 14.88 -8.81 -3.42
N PRO A 180 15.95 -9.57 -3.10
CA PRO A 180 15.83 -11.00 -2.78
C PRO A 180 15.01 -11.30 -1.52
N ASP A 181 14.79 -10.32 -0.65
CA ASP A 181 13.97 -10.43 0.58
C ASP A 181 12.48 -10.18 0.37
N ARG A 182 12.02 -9.96 -0.87
CA ARG A 182 10.63 -9.62 -1.20
C ARG A 182 10.12 -10.35 -2.43
N VAL A 183 10.05 -11.67 -2.32
CA VAL A 183 9.53 -12.52 -3.40
C VAL A 183 7.99 -12.56 -3.40
N HIS A 184 7.33 -12.08 -2.35
CA HIS A 184 5.87 -12.11 -2.19
C HIS A 184 5.24 -10.75 -2.26
#